data_fbd924957c73ce204b1325769a304317
#
_entry.id   fbd924957c73ce204b1325769a304317
#
_cell.length_a   1.000
_cell.length_b   1.000
_cell.length_c   1.000
_cell.angle_alpha   90.00
_cell.angle_beta   90.00
_cell.angle_gamma   90.00
#
_symmetry.space_group_name_H-M   'P 1'
#
loop_
_entity.id
_entity.type
_entity.pdbx_description
1 polymer ?
#
loop_
_entity_poly.entity_id
_entity_poly.type
_entity_poly.pdbx_seq_one_letter_code
_entity_poly.pdbx_strand_id
1 'polypeptide(L)'
;MAYLIWDIEGGHLRTQLDWDPSENNPEYLSHSKVFVGDIDQDNDLLCCYELNAAGDGVVNPYAGKTKAEMETLYTAALKKKNAAKLQANKLIEIKTTTGSRLEDEYSSAGWRHEKALETDLLNGNNAAMTALAQEKKAIRDAGNAHGATLAALDPTTDAGADAILAFDPENF
;
A
#
# COMPACT_ATOMS: atom_id res chain seq x y z
N MET A 1 -17.64 -32.55 13.64
CA MET A 1 -16.26 -32.06 13.44
C MET A 1 -16.43 -30.87 12.54
N ALA A 2 -15.97 -29.69 12.93
CA ALA A 2 -16.17 -28.48 12.14
C ALA A 2 -14.96 -28.24 11.22
N TYR A 3 -15.20 -27.64 10.08
CA TYR A 3 -14.22 -27.32 9.04
C TYR A 3 -14.17 -25.81 8.80
N LEU A 4 -12.99 -25.24 8.89
CA LEU A 4 -12.72 -23.82 8.74
C LEU A 4 -12.21 -23.54 7.32
N ILE A 5 -12.88 -22.66 6.61
CA ILE A 5 -12.56 -22.32 5.22
C ILE A 5 -11.81 -21.00 5.18
N TRP A 6 -10.54 -21.08 4.81
CA TRP A 6 -9.67 -19.92 4.65
C TRP A 6 -9.59 -19.51 3.17
N ASP A 7 -9.92 -18.26 2.88
CA ASP A 7 -9.76 -17.69 1.54
C ASP A 7 -8.28 -17.33 1.31
N ILE A 8 -7.67 -17.94 0.29
CA ILE A 8 -6.24 -17.73 -0.04
C ILE A 8 -6.01 -16.33 -0.62
N GLU A 9 -6.89 -15.86 -1.51
CA GLU A 9 -6.77 -14.54 -2.14
C GLU A 9 -7.12 -13.41 -1.16
N GLY A 10 -8.20 -13.56 -0.43
CA GLY A 10 -8.66 -12.58 0.54
C GLY A 10 -7.81 -12.55 1.82
N GLY A 11 -7.09 -13.63 2.11
CA GLY A 11 -6.26 -13.73 3.30
C GLY A 11 -7.06 -13.65 4.61
N HIS A 12 -8.25 -14.27 4.65
CA HIS A 12 -9.12 -14.26 5.82
C HIS A 12 -9.92 -15.55 5.96
N LEU A 13 -10.41 -15.83 7.19
CA LEU A 13 -11.34 -16.93 7.44
C LEU A 13 -12.72 -16.56 6.91
N ARG A 14 -13.22 -17.36 5.96
CA ARG A 14 -14.47 -17.09 5.25
C ARG A 14 -15.71 -17.62 6.00
N THR A 15 -15.62 -18.85 6.47
CA THR A 15 -16.76 -19.52 7.13
C THR A 15 -16.32 -20.77 7.89
N GLN A 16 -17.22 -21.30 8.71
CA GLN A 16 -17.14 -22.63 9.31
C GLN A 16 -18.27 -23.50 8.75
N LEU A 17 -17.95 -24.75 8.45
CA LEU A 17 -18.90 -25.75 7.97
C LEU A 17 -18.91 -26.97 8.90
N ASP A 18 -20.06 -27.62 9.03
CA ASP A 18 -20.24 -28.84 9.82
C ASP A 18 -19.91 -30.13 9.02
N TRP A 19 -19.58 -30.00 7.74
CA TRP A 19 -19.26 -31.08 6.82
C TRP A 19 -17.96 -30.78 6.07
N ASP A 20 -17.26 -31.84 5.62
CA ASP A 20 -16.01 -31.69 4.87
C ASP A 20 -16.26 -31.27 3.41
N PRO A 21 -15.91 -30.03 3.03
CA PRO A 21 -16.14 -29.53 1.69
C PRO A 21 -15.21 -30.19 0.64
N SER A 22 -14.10 -30.79 1.08
CA SER A 22 -13.14 -31.43 0.16
C SER A 22 -13.71 -32.69 -0.49
N GLU A 23 -14.68 -33.37 0.16
CA GLU A 23 -15.31 -34.58 -0.36
C GLU A 23 -16.34 -34.28 -1.47
N ASN A 24 -17.03 -33.12 -1.40
CA ASN A 24 -18.20 -32.84 -2.22
C ASN A 24 -18.02 -31.64 -3.18
N ASN A 25 -16.99 -30.82 -2.99
CA ASN A 25 -16.77 -29.62 -3.81
C ASN A 25 -15.28 -29.27 -3.94
N PRO A 26 -14.58 -29.91 -4.90
CA PRO A 26 -13.14 -29.69 -5.11
C PRO A 26 -12.80 -28.25 -5.53
N GLU A 27 -13.78 -27.41 -5.94
CA GLU A 27 -13.54 -26.01 -6.25
C GLU A 27 -13.10 -25.20 -5.03
N TYR A 28 -13.50 -25.61 -3.83
CA TYR A 28 -13.00 -24.99 -2.60
C TYR A 28 -11.49 -25.12 -2.43
N LEU A 29 -10.89 -26.19 -2.96
CA LEU A 29 -9.47 -26.46 -2.81
C LEU A 29 -8.57 -25.59 -3.71
N SER A 30 -9.13 -25.01 -4.78
CA SER A 30 -8.35 -24.16 -5.70
C SER A 30 -8.10 -22.74 -5.16
N HIS A 31 -9.03 -22.23 -4.36
CA HIS A 31 -9.00 -20.84 -3.84
C HIS A 31 -9.03 -20.77 -2.32
N SER A 32 -9.12 -21.90 -1.63
CA SER A 32 -9.27 -21.97 -0.18
C SER A 32 -8.41 -23.06 0.43
N LYS A 33 -7.99 -22.84 1.68
CA LYS A 33 -7.46 -23.90 2.56
C LYS A 33 -8.57 -24.35 3.51
N VAL A 34 -8.63 -25.63 3.76
CA VAL A 34 -9.57 -26.25 4.70
C VAL A 34 -8.81 -26.72 5.93
N PHE A 35 -9.24 -26.28 7.09
CA PHE A 35 -8.67 -26.71 8.37
C PHE A 35 -9.75 -27.40 9.20
N VAL A 36 -9.35 -28.42 9.96
CA VAL A 36 -10.22 -29.03 10.97
C VAL A 36 -10.10 -28.21 12.24
N GLY A 37 -11.21 -27.71 12.74
CA GLY A 37 -11.25 -26.91 13.96
C GLY A 37 -12.62 -26.37 14.23
N ASP A 38 -12.78 -25.78 15.38
CA ASP A 38 -14.01 -25.13 15.83
C ASP A 38 -13.70 -23.73 16.32
N ILE A 39 -14.61 -22.81 16.06
CA ILE A 39 -14.54 -21.44 16.53
C ILE A 39 -15.79 -21.10 17.29
N ASP A 40 -15.69 -20.26 18.30
CA ASP A 40 -16.83 -19.75 19.04
C ASP A 40 -17.52 -18.62 18.23
N GLN A 41 -18.44 -19.02 17.33
CA GLN A 41 -19.15 -18.06 16.47
C GLN A 41 -19.97 -17.03 17.27
N ASP A 42 -20.33 -17.34 18.52
CA ASP A 42 -21.09 -16.43 19.37
C ASP A 42 -20.19 -15.32 19.93
N ASN A 43 -18.93 -15.63 20.22
CA ASN A 43 -18.01 -14.72 20.88
C ASN A 43 -16.87 -14.24 19.96
N ASP A 44 -16.53 -14.96 18.89
CA ASP A 44 -15.44 -14.61 17.98
C ASP A 44 -15.93 -13.90 16.71
N LEU A 45 -15.03 -13.11 16.08
CA LEU A 45 -15.22 -12.51 14.78
C LEU A 45 -14.35 -13.24 13.74
N LEU A 46 -14.95 -13.76 12.68
CA LEU A 46 -14.23 -14.47 11.60
C LEU A 46 -13.09 -13.66 11.00
N CYS A 47 -13.28 -12.35 10.85
CA CYS A 47 -12.28 -11.45 10.29
C CYS A 47 -11.00 -11.30 11.15
N CYS A 48 -11.06 -11.68 12.44
CA CYS A 48 -9.93 -11.61 13.35
C CYS A 48 -9.00 -12.83 13.27
N TYR A 49 -9.40 -13.89 12.57
CA TYR A 49 -8.57 -15.08 12.45
C TYR A 49 -7.45 -14.88 11.41
N GLU A 50 -6.26 -15.34 11.75
CA GLU A 50 -5.08 -15.32 10.90
C GLU A 50 -4.52 -16.73 10.76
N LEU A 51 -3.75 -16.99 9.68
CA LEU A 51 -3.00 -18.24 9.58
C LEU A 51 -1.94 -18.27 10.70
N ASN A 52 -1.77 -19.43 11.32
CA ASN A 52 -0.64 -19.63 12.22
C ASN A 52 0.70 -19.58 11.45
N ALA A 53 1.81 -19.48 12.16
CA ALA A 53 3.14 -19.35 11.57
C ALA A 53 3.52 -20.55 10.65
N ALA A 54 2.95 -21.73 10.88
CA ALA A 54 3.17 -22.91 10.05
C ALA A 54 2.28 -22.93 8.80
N GLY A 55 1.19 -22.14 8.78
CA GLY A 55 0.23 -22.10 7.67
C GLY A 55 -0.67 -23.33 7.58
N ASP A 56 -0.73 -24.14 8.63
CA ASP A 56 -1.49 -25.40 8.74
C ASP A 56 -2.72 -25.30 9.66
N GLY A 57 -3.01 -24.10 10.16
CA GLY A 57 -4.16 -23.80 11.01
C GLY A 57 -4.45 -22.31 11.08
N VAL A 58 -5.52 -21.96 11.78
CA VAL A 58 -5.92 -20.58 12.04
C VAL A 58 -5.86 -20.28 13.54
N VAL A 59 -5.52 -19.03 13.87
CA VAL A 59 -5.45 -18.53 15.24
C VAL A 59 -6.17 -17.19 15.32
N ASN A 60 -6.83 -16.93 16.45
CA ASN A 60 -7.36 -15.61 16.76
C ASN A 60 -6.36 -14.88 17.67
N PRO A 61 -5.62 -13.87 17.19
CA PRO A 61 -4.66 -13.13 18.01
C PRO A 61 -5.32 -12.31 19.13
N TYR A 62 -6.63 -12.16 19.07
CA TYR A 62 -7.43 -11.43 20.06
C TYR A 62 -8.26 -12.36 20.97
N ALA A 63 -7.93 -13.66 21.04
CA ALA A 63 -8.66 -14.63 21.85
C ALA A 63 -8.82 -14.13 23.31
N GLY A 64 -10.01 -14.31 23.86
CA GLY A 64 -10.37 -13.87 25.22
C GLY A 64 -10.79 -12.40 25.33
N LYS A 65 -10.90 -11.68 24.21
CA LYS A 65 -11.50 -10.35 24.13
C LYS A 65 -12.98 -10.43 23.82
N THR A 66 -13.72 -9.40 24.18
CA THR A 66 -15.12 -9.25 23.73
C THR A 66 -15.19 -8.90 22.25
N LYS A 67 -16.32 -9.17 21.59
CA LYS A 67 -16.52 -8.80 20.18
C LYS A 67 -16.23 -7.33 19.89
N ALA A 68 -16.66 -6.41 20.75
CA ALA A 68 -16.43 -4.98 20.59
C ALA A 68 -14.93 -4.61 20.69
N GLU A 69 -14.20 -5.26 21.60
CA GLU A 69 -12.75 -5.08 21.70
C GLU A 69 -12.02 -5.67 20.49
N MET A 70 -12.43 -6.85 20.02
CA MET A 70 -11.89 -7.48 18.81
C MET A 70 -12.11 -6.60 17.57
N GLU A 71 -13.31 -6.06 17.38
CA GLU A 71 -13.63 -5.16 16.26
C GLU A 71 -12.74 -3.90 16.27
N THR A 72 -12.56 -3.32 17.47
CA THR A 72 -11.70 -2.14 17.64
C THR A 72 -10.24 -2.45 17.27
N LEU A 73 -9.70 -3.55 17.80
CA LEU A 73 -8.32 -3.96 17.57
C LEU A 73 -8.08 -4.35 16.11
N TYR A 74 -9.00 -5.09 15.51
CA TYR A 74 -8.95 -5.49 14.11
C TYR A 74 -9.00 -4.27 13.18
N THR A 75 -9.90 -3.33 13.44
CA THR A 75 -10.00 -2.09 12.65
C THR A 75 -8.71 -1.27 12.72
N ALA A 76 -8.11 -1.15 13.91
CA ALA A 76 -6.83 -0.47 14.08
C ALA A 76 -5.69 -1.18 13.34
N ALA A 77 -5.63 -2.52 13.40
CA ALA A 77 -4.63 -3.31 12.68
C ALA A 77 -4.81 -3.19 11.15
N LEU A 78 -6.05 -3.26 10.66
CA LEU A 78 -6.39 -3.10 9.25
C LEU A 78 -6.02 -1.71 8.72
N LYS A 79 -6.27 -0.66 9.50
CA LYS A 79 -5.86 0.71 9.19
C LYS A 79 -4.35 0.80 8.97
N LYS A 80 -3.55 0.24 9.88
CA LYS A 80 -2.08 0.22 9.79
C LYS A 80 -1.59 -0.56 8.57
N LYS A 81 -2.17 -1.73 8.31
CA LYS A 81 -1.87 -2.54 7.12
C LYS A 81 -2.18 -1.78 5.83
N ASN A 82 -3.33 -1.11 5.76
CA ASN A 82 -3.73 -0.31 4.60
C ASN A 82 -2.83 0.92 4.44
N ALA A 83 -2.44 1.58 5.52
CA ALA A 83 -1.52 2.73 5.48
C ALA A 83 -0.15 2.32 4.92
N ALA A 84 0.41 1.18 5.32
CA ALA A 84 1.67 0.67 4.78
C ALA A 84 1.60 0.40 3.27
N LYS A 85 0.51 -0.22 2.79
CA LYS A 85 0.28 -0.45 1.36
C LYS A 85 0.10 0.88 0.61
N LEU A 86 -0.65 1.80 1.16
CA LEU A 86 -0.90 3.12 0.57
C LEU A 86 0.38 3.96 0.51
N GLN A 87 1.23 3.90 1.54
CA GLN A 87 2.53 4.56 1.54
C GLN A 87 3.39 4.13 0.34
N ALA A 88 3.48 2.82 0.08
CA ALA A 88 4.21 2.29 -1.06
C ALA A 88 3.65 2.82 -2.39
N ASN A 89 2.33 2.84 -2.56
CA ASN A 89 1.68 3.35 -3.77
C ASN A 89 1.92 4.86 -3.96
N LYS A 90 1.78 5.66 -2.92
CA LYS A 90 2.02 7.10 -2.96
C LYS A 90 3.49 7.44 -3.27
N LEU A 91 4.46 6.62 -2.81
CA LEU A 91 5.86 6.76 -3.19
C LEU A 91 6.10 6.53 -4.69
N ILE A 92 5.39 5.58 -5.29
CA ILE A 92 5.43 5.34 -6.74
C ILE A 92 4.81 6.54 -7.47
N GLU A 93 3.69 7.06 -6.99
CA GLU A 93 2.99 8.21 -7.56
C GLU A 93 3.86 9.47 -7.56
N ILE A 94 4.55 9.79 -6.45
CA ILE A 94 5.51 10.91 -6.38
C ILE A 94 6.59 10.77 -7.46
N LYS A 95 7.15 9.57 -7.63
CA LYS A 95 8.17 9.32 -8.67
C LYS A 95 7.61 9.50 -10.08
N THR A 96 6.42 9.01 -10.32
CA THR A 96 5.74 9.13 -11.62
C THR A 96 5.44 10.60 -11.93
N THR A 97 4.87 11.34 -11.00
CA THR A 97 4.56 12.77 -11.15
C THR A 97 5.85 13.58 -11.39
N THR A 98 6.92 13.29 -10.63
CA THR A 98 8.23 13.91 -10.87
C THR A 98 8.74 13.62 -12.28
N GLY A 99 8.64 12.37 -12.73
CA GLY A 99 9.03 11.93 -14.08
C GLY A 99 8.23 12.65 -15.17
N SER A 100 6.91 12.66 -15.06
CA SER A 100 6.01 13.32 -16.02
C SER A 100 6.30 14.81 -16.14
N ARG A 101 6.47 15.52 -15.02
CA ARG A 101 6.84 16.95 -15.04
C ARG A 101 8.16 17.19 -15.78
N LEU A 102 9.14 16.27 -15.68
CA LEU A 102 10.42 16.37 -16.37
C LEU A 102 10.33 15.99 -17.86
N GLU A 103 9.46 15.05 -18.22
CA GLU A 103 9.29 14.60 -19.60
C GLU A 103 8.45 15.57 -20.43
N ASP A 104 7.34 16.04 -19.89
CA ASP A 104 6.39 16.88 -20.64
C ASP A 104 6.95 18.26 -20.96
N GLU A 105 7.58 18.92 -19.99
CA GLU A 105 8.05 20.31 -20.15
C GLU A 105 9.56 20.43 -20.46
N TYR A 106 10.35 19.46 -19.99
CA TYR A 106 11.81 19.58 -19.92
C TYR A 106 12.57 18.52 -20.72
N SER A 107 11.88 17.72 -21.55
CA SER A 107 12.56 16.75 -22.42
C SER A 107 13.51 17.45 -23.41
N SER A 108 14.46 16.70 -23.94
CA SER A 108 15.38 17.21 -24.96
C SER A 108 14.67 17.60 -26.27
N ALA A 109 13.46 17.07 -26.49
CA ALA A 109 12.58 17.42 -27.61
C ALA A 109 11.51 18.46 -27.20
N GLY A 110 11.50 18.92 -25.94
CA GLY A 110 10.53 19.88 -25.44
C GLY A 110 10.86 21.31 -25.86
N TRP A 111 9.82 22.13 -26.07
CA TRP A 111 9.96 23.53 -26.51
C TRP A 111 10.85 24.39 -25.59
N ARG A 112 10.89 24.08 -24.28
CA ARG A 112 11.74 24.81 -23.33
C ARG A 112 13.22 24.55 -23.56
N HIS A 113 13.58 23.33 -23.94
CA HIS A 113 14.94 22.95 -24.28
C HIS A 113 15.38 23.63 -25.58
N GLU A 114 14.58 23.57 -26.62
CA GLU A 114 14.84 24.22 -27.91
C GLU A 114 15.01 25.74 -27.74
N LYS A 115 14.10 26.38 -27.01
CA LYS A 115 14.14 27.81 -26.72
C LYS A 115 15.42 28.21 -25.95
N ALA A 116 15.82 27.42 -24.95
CA ALA A 116 17.04 27.70 -24.20
C ALA A 116 18.29 27.60 -25.07
N LEU A 117 18.33 26.59 -25.95
CA LEU A 117 19.42 26.35 -26.88
C LEU A 117 19.52 27.48 -27.89
N GLU A 118 18.41 27.92 -28.49
CA GLU A 118 18.33 29.05 -29.40
C GLU A 118 18.78 30.35 -28.71
N THR A 119 18.33 30.62 -27.51
CA THR A 119 18.70 31.79 -26.71
C THR A 119 20.19 31.82 -26.44
N ASP A 120 20.80 30.71 -26.06
CA ASP A 120 22.24 30.61 -25.79
C ASP A 120 23.07 30.77 -27.06
N LEU A 121 22.60 30.20 -28.17
CA LEU A 121 23.24 30.36 -29.48
C LEU A 121 23.26 31.83 -29.92
N LEU A 122 22.14 32.55 -29.78
CA LEU A 122 22.02 33.96 -30.12
C LEU A 122 22.89 34.85 -29.23
N ASN A 123 23.02 34.51 -27.95
CA ASN A 123 23.79 35.29 -26.99
C ASN A 123 25.28 34.88 -26.86
N GLY A 124 25.67 33.77 -27.47
CA GLY A 124 27.02 33.25 -27.39
C GLY A 124 27.45 32.80 -25.99
N ASN A 125 26.51 32.26 -25.21
CA ASN A 125 26.74 31.79 -23.84
C ASN A 125 25.91 30.50 -23.55
N ASN A 126 25.90 30.04 -22.29
CA ASN A 126 25.16 28.85 -21.84
C ASN A 126 24.20 29.18 -20.68
N ALA A 127 23.79 30.43 -20.51
CA ALA A 127 23.03 30.86 -19.33
C ALA A 127 21.62 30.28 -19.30
N ALA A 128 20.94 30.22 -20.46
CA ALA A 128 19.58 29.68 -20.56
C ALA A 128 19.54 28.16 -20.34
N MET A 129 20.48 27.43 -20.89
CA MET A 129 20.62 25.98 -20.65
C MET A 129 21.00 25.68 -19.19
N THR A 130 21.85 26.51 -18.58
CA THR A 130 22.20 26.38 -17.16
C THR A 130 20.96 26.62 -16.28
N ALA A 131 20.15 27.64 -16.54
CA ALA A 131 18.91 27.91 -15.83
C ALA A 131 17.92 26.73 -15.97
N LEU A 132 17.75 26.21 -17.17
CA LEU A 132 16.92 25.05 -17.43
C LEU A 132 17.36 23.80 -16.65
N ALA A 133 18.67 23.56 -16.56
CA ALA A 133 19.23 22.46 -15.78
C ALA A 133 18.98 22.64 -14.27
N GLN A 134 19.03 23.87 -13.76
CA GLN A 134 18.69 24.19 -12.37
C GLN A 134 17.21 23.96 -12.07
N GLU A 135 16.31 24.35 -12.98
CA GLU A 135 14.87 24.08 -12.84
C GLU A 135 14.58 22.57 -12.80
N LYS A 136 15.18 21.79 -13.71
CA LYS A 136 15.08 20.32 -13.67
C LYS A 136 15.59 19.72 -12.37
N LYS A 137 16.70 20.25 -11.85
CA LYS A 137 17.24 19.83 -10.56
C LYS A 137 16.26 20.14 -9.43
N ALA A 138 15.68 21.33 -9.42
CA ALA A 138 14.73 21.73 -8.39
C ALA A 138 13.49 20.83 -8.34
N ILE A 139 12.93 20.43 -9.49
CA ILE A 139 11.82 19.49 -9.58
C ILE A 139 12.20 18.13 -8.98
N ARG A 140 13.38 17.59 -9.32
CA ARG A 140 13.86 16.33 -8.74
C ARG A 140 14.06 16.43 -7.23
N ASP A 141 14.68 17.52 -6.78
CA ASP A 141 14.97 17.72 -5.37
C ASP A 141 13.65 17.84 -4.57
N ALA A 142 12.66 18.55 -5.11
CA ALA A 142 11.33 18.66 -4.50
C ALA A 142 10.63 17.28 -4.40
N GLY A 143 10.58 16.52 -5.50
CA GLY A 143 9.99 15.17 -5.49
C GLY A 143 10.73 14.23 -4.53
N ASN A 144 12.07 14.28 -4.48
CA ASN A 144 12.84 13.47 -3.54
C ASN A 144 12.59 13.87 -2.09
N ALA A 145 12.52 15.16 -1.77
CA ALA A 145 12.23 15.64 -0.42
C ALA A 145 10.83 15.25 0.02
N HIS A 146 9.84 15.37 -0.88
CA HIS A 146 8.46 14.96 -0.63
C HIS A 146 8.36 13.46 -0.37
N GLY A 147 9.00 12.64 -1.20
CA GLY A 147 9.11 11.20 -1.00
C GLY A 147 9.80 10.80 0.30
N ALA A 148 10.86 11.51 0.67
CA ALA A 148 11.55 11.28 1.95
C ALA A 148 10.65 11.60 3.17
N THR A 149 9.85 12.68 3.07
CA THR A 149 8.86 13.03 4.11
C THR A 149 7.85 11.91 4.30
N LEU A 150 7.28 11.38 3.21
CA LEU A 150 6.35 10.25 3.27
C LEU A 150 7.01 8.97 3.79
N ALA A 151 8.23 8.67 3.34
CA ALA A 151 8.97 7.47 3.76
C ALA A 151 9.35 7.49 5.25
N ALA A 152 9.46 8.66 5.86
CA ALA A 152 9.75 8.81 7.28
C ALA A 152 8.54 8.55 8.21
N LEU A 153 7.32 8.47 7.66
CA LEU A 153 6.13 8.17 8.44
C LEU A 153 6.09 6.67 8.77
N ASP A 154 5.86 6.36 10.05
CA ASP A 154 5.77 4.97 10.52
C ASP A 154 4.32 4.46 10.42
N PRO A 155 4.00 3.57 9.46
CA PRO A 155 2.64 3.04 9.29
C PRO A 155 2.18 2.15 10.45
N THR A 156 3.08 1.72 11.34
CA THR A 156 2.74 0.86 12.47
C THR A 156 2.16 1.62 13.66
N THR A 157 2.31 2.93 13.68
CA THR A 157 1.71 3.82 14.68
C THR A 157 0.39 4.41 14.20
N ASP A 158 -0.51 4.77 15.12
CA ASP A 158 -1.79 5.38 14.75
C ASP A 158 -1.60 6.75 14.10
N ALA A 159 -0.70 7.57 14.65
CA ALA A 159 -0.37 8.89 14.11
C ALA A 159 0.30 8.80 12.72
N GLY A 160 1.21 7.86 12.52
CA GLY A 160 1.86 7.64 11.23
C GLY A 160 0.88 7.13 10.18
N ALA A 161 -0.01 6.20 10.54
CA ALA A 161 -1.06 5.71 9.65
C ALA A 161 -2.01 6.85 9.23
N ASP A 162 -2.44 7.70 10.17
CA ASP A 162 -3.29 8.87 9.85
C ASP A 162 -2.57 9.87 8.94
N ALA A 163 -1.30 10.15 9.21
CA ALA A 163 -0.50 11.04 8.38
C ALA A 163 -0.32 10.50 6.96
N ILE A 164 -0.09 9.19 6.79
CA ILE A 164 0.01 8.54 5.47
C ILE A 164 -1.32 8.61 4.71
N LEU A 165 -2.44 8.37 5.38
CA LEU A 165 -3.77 8.46 4.77
C LEU A 165 -4.05 9.88 4.27
N ALA A 166 -3.68 10.90 5.04
CA ALA A 166 -3.88 12.31 4.71
C ALA A 166 -2.83 12.90 3.75
N PHE A 167 -1.73 12.19 3.50
CA PHE A 167 -0.62 12.69 2.68
C PHE A 167 -1.04 12.88 1.22
N ASP A 168 -0.75 14.04 0.64
CA ASP A 168 -1.01 14.33 -0.78
C ASP A 168 0.28 14.10 -1.59
N PRO A 169 0.34 13.09 -2.47
CA PRO A 169 1.54 12.76 -3.23
C PRO A 169 1.85 13.76 -4.36
N GLU A 170 0.93 14.63 -4.74
CA GLU A 170 1.09 15.58 -5.84
C GLU A 170 1.52 16.97 -5.39
N ASN A 171 1.45 17.27 -4.11
CA ASN A 171 1.69 18.59 -3.54
C ASN A 171 3.19 18.84 -3.24
N PHE A 172 4.02 19.02 -4.29
CA PHE A 172 5.43 19.40 -4.21
C PHE A 172 5.95 20.21 -5.40
#